data_9e63519fa6691ebf806321507bcc4437
#
_entry.id   9e63519fa6691ebf806321507bcc4437
#
_cell.length_a   1.000
_cell.length_b   1.000
_cell.length_c   1.000
_cell.angle_alpha   90.00
_cell.angle_beta   90.00
_cell.angle_gamma   90.00
#
_symmetry.space_group_name_H-M   'P 1'
#
loop_
_entity.id
_entity.type
_entity.pdbx_description
1 polymer ?
#
loop_
_entity_poly.entity_id
_entity_poly.type
_entity_poly.pdbx_seq_one_letter_code
_entity_poly.pdbx_strand_id
1 'polypeptide(L)' 'LLGHHNAGPRPMMLSSLTDREHEIVMLLQQRLSNREIGEKLFLSEGSVKQYINQIYSKLHIGGDTRTKRKQLLELLSSNN' A
#
# COMPACT_ATOMS: atom_id res chain seq x y z
N LEU A 1 22.22 13.00 -11.82
CA LEU A 1 21.77 12.83 -11.47
C LEU A 1 21.08 12.63 -11.20
N LEU A 2 21.20 12.73 -11.34
CA LEU A 2 20.63 12.44 -10.98
C LEU A 2 19.76 12.35 -10.50
N GLY A 3 19.36 12.30 -10.33
CA GLY A 3 18.55 12.19 -9.94
C GLY A 3 17.93 11.96 -9.31
N HIS A 4 17.72 12.03 -9.08
CA HIS A 4 17.06 11.63 -8.44
C HIS A 4 16.31 11.84 -7.63
N HIS A 5 15.89 12.17 -7.54
CA HIS A 5 15.24 12.27 -6.76
C HIS A 5 14.44 11.76 -6.15
N ASN A 6 14.62 11.62 -5.93
CA ASN A 6 13.62 10.91 -5.45
C ASN A 6 13.38 11.05 -4.05
N ALA A 7 12.25 11.30 -3.66
CA ALA A 7 11.83 11.43 -2.33
C ALA A 7 12.01 10.16 -1.60
N GLY A 8 12.93 9.83 -0.94
CA GLY A 8 13.14 8.65 -0.15
C GLY A 8 12.97 7.36 -0.92
N PRO A 9 13.87 6.42 -0.78
CA PRO A 9 13.78 5.18 -1.51
C PRO A 9 12.69 4.29 -0.96
N ARG A 10 11.98 3.64 -1.87
CA ARG A 10 11.04 2.59 -1.49
C ARG A 10 11.79 1.30 -1.28
N PRO A 11 11.36 0.45 -0.32
CA PRO A 11 11.88 -0.92 -0.26
C PRO A 11 11.71 -1.59 -1.61
N MET A 12 12.62 -2.49 -1.94
CA MET A 12 12.60 -3.12 -3.25
C MET A 12 11.27 -3.81 -3.55
N MET A 13 10.66 -4.44 -2.57
CA MET A 13 9.38 -5.13 -2.75
C MET A 13 8.25 -4.16 -3.10
N LEU A 14 8.38 -2.90 -2.75
CA LEU A 14 7.36 -1.90 -3.05
C LEU A 14 7.63 -1.15 -4.34
N SER A 15 8.72 -1.44 -5.01
CA SER A 15 9.09 -0.71 -6.23
C SER A 15 8.15 -0.99 -7.39
N SER A 16 7.38 -2.08 -7.33
CA SER A 16 6.41 -2.41 -8.36
C SER A 16 5.10 -1.66 -8.21
N LEU A 17 4.90 -0.93 -7.12
CA LEU A 17 3.67 -0.22 -6.87
C LEU A 17 3.68 1.14 -7.57
N THR A 18 2.52 1.55 -8.05
CA THR A 18 2.37 2.92 -8.57
C THR A 18 2.40 3.91 -7.42
N ASP A 19 2.52 5.19 -7.74
CA ASP A 19 2.52 6.23 -6.72
C ASP A 19 1.23 6.20 -5.90
N ARG A 20 0.10 5.99 -6.55
CA ARG A 20 -1.19 5.93 -5.85
C ARG A 20 -1.25 4.71 -4.93
N GLU A 21 -0.78 3.57 -5.41
CA GLU A 21 -0.75 2.37 -4.58
C GLU A 21 0.17 2.56 -3.38
N HIS A 22 1.30 3.20 -3.59
CA HIS A 22 2.22 3.48 -2.50
C HIS A 22 1.58 4.41 -1.45
N GLU A 23 0.84 5.42 -1.89
CA GLU A 23 0.10 6.28 -0.97
C GLU A 23 -0.86 5.48 -0.11
N ILE A 24 -1.57 4.54 -0.74
CA ILE A 24 -2.53 3.71 -0.02
C ILE A 24 -1.82 2.84 1.01
N VAL A 25 -0.67 2.27 0.64
CA VAL A 25 0.13 1.47 1.57
C VAL A 25 0.54 2.29 2.79
N MET A 26 0.96 3.53 2.57
CA MET A 26 1.35 4.40 3.67
C MET A 26 0.18 4.69 4.62
N LEU A 27 -1.01 4.87 4.06
CA LEU A 27 -2.20 5.10 4.88
C LEU A 27 -2.62 3.83 5.61
N LEU A 28 -2.42 2.66 5.00
CA LEU A 28 -2.67 1.40 5.70
C LEU A 28 -1.73 1.23 6.89
N GLN A 29 -0.50 1.67 6.77
CA GLN A 29 0.44 1.66 7.90
C GLN A 29 -0.05 2.51 9.06
N GLN A 30 -0.77 3.57 8.76
CA GLN A 30 -1.36 4.44 9.78
C GLN A 30 -2.63 3.86 10.36
N ARG A 31 -3.01 2.64 9.93
CA ARG A 31 -4.16 1.90 10.42
C ARG A 31 -5.49 2.56 10.09
N LEU A 32 -5.53 3.26 8.97
CA LEU A 32 -6.78 3.86 8.50
C LEU A 32 -7.65 2.78 7.87
N SER A 33 -8.96 2.95 8.00
CA SER A 33 -9.90 2.05 7.33
C SER A 33 -9.99 2.40 5.85
N ASN A 34 -10.58 1.49 5.07
CA ASN A 34 -10.77 1.75 3.64
C ASN A 34 -11.56 3.03 3.41
N ARG A 35 -12.57 3.26 4.25
CA ARG A 35 -13.38 4.46 4.16
C ARG A 35 -12.55 5.71 4.41
N GLU A 36 -11.72 5.68 5.45
CA GLU A 36 -10.86 6.80 5.78
C GLU A 36 -9.85 7.08 4.69
N ILE A 37 -9.29 6.03 4.10
CA ILE A 37 -8.37 6.18 2.99
C ILE A 37 -9.07 6.84 1.81
N GLY A 38 -10.30 6.39 1.51
CA GLY A 38 -11.07 6.97 0.44
C GLY A 38 -11.35 8.44 0.66
N GLU A 39 -11.65 8.81 1.89
CA GLU A 39 -11.90 10.22 2.22
C GLU A 39 -10.64 11.07 2.01
N LYS A 40 -9.48 10.55 2.39
CA LYS A 40 -8.23 11.29 2.22
C LYS A 40 -7.83 11.43 0.77
N LEU A 41 -8.11 10.43 -0.05
CA LEU A 41 -7.66 10.42 -1.44
C LEU A 41 -8.77 10.77 -2.42
N PHE A 42 -9.94 11.11 -1.91
CA PHE A 42 -11.11 11.44 -2.74
C PHE A 42 -11.50 10.26 -3.63
N LEU A 43 -11.48 9.07 -3.06
CA LEU A 43 -11.87 7.85 -3.74
C LEU A 43 -13.05 7.18 -3.02
N SER A 44 -13.83 6.41 -3.77
CA SER A 44 -14.87 5.61 -3.15
C SER A 44 -14.22 4.45 -2.40
N GLU A 45 -14.94 3.91 -1.44
CA GLU A 45 -14.47 2.75 -0.69
C GLU A 45 -14.21 1.56 -1.61
N GLY A 46 -15.06 1.38 -2.64
CA GLY A 46 -14.86 0.32 -3.62
C GLY A 46 -13.57 0.48 -4.41
N SER A 47 -13.26 1.72 -4.79
CA SER A 47 -12.00 2.00 -5.49
C SER A 47 -10.80 1.68 -4.61
N VAL A 48 -10.87 2.06 -3.34
CA VAL A 48 -9.80 1.75 -2.39
C VAL A 48 -9.60 0.24 -2.30
N LYS A 49 -10.70 -0.51 -2.22
CA LYS A 49 -10.61 -1.97 -2.18
C LYS A 49 -9.91 -2.54 -3.40
N GLN A 50 -10.22 -2.01 -4.58
CA GLN A 50 -9.58 -2.47 -5.80
C GLN A 50 -8.08 -2.20 -5.78
N TYR A 51 -7.69 -1.02 -5.36
CA TYR A 51 -6.26 -0.69 -5.23
C TYR A 51 -5.57 -1.65 -4.26
N ILE A 52 -6.20 -1.89 -3.12
CA ILE A 52 -5.62 -2.78 -2.12
C ILE A 52 -5.47 -4.19 -2.66
N ASN A 53 -6.45 -4.68 -3.40
CA ASN A 53 -6.36 -6.00 -4.00
C ASN A 53 -5.22 -6.08 -5.01
N GLN A 54 -5.01 -5.02 -5.79
CA GLN A 54 -3.89 -4.96 -6.72
C GLN A 54 -2.56 -4.99 -5.97
N ILE A 55 -2.48 -4.28 -4.85
CA ILE A 55 -1.28 -4.27 -4.03
C ILE A 55 -0.98 -5.67 -3.52
N TYR A 56 -1.98 -6.35 -2.99
CA TYR A 56 -1.79 -7.72 -2.52
C TYR A 56 -1.29 -8.63 -3.64
N SER A 57 -1.86 -8.49 -4.83
CA SER A 57 -1.46 -9.30 -5.96
C SER A 57 -0.02 -9.02 -6.35
N LYS A 58 0.38 -7.76 -6.40
CA LYS A 58 1.75 -7.39 -6.76
C LYS A 58 2.78 -7.87 -5.74
N LEU A 59 2.39 -7.94 -4.48
CA LEU A 59 3.29 -8.37 -3.41
C LEU A 59 3.16 -9.86 -3.12
N HIS A 60 2.35 -10.58 -3.90
CA HIS A 60 2.14 -12.01 -3.75
C HIS A 60 1.64 -12.38 -2.36
N ILE A 61 0.75 -11.55 -1.82
CA ILE A 61 0.13 -11.79 -0.53
C ILE A 61 -1.18 -12.55 -0.75
N GLY A 62 -1.36 -13.67 -0.06
CA GLY A 62 -2.56 -14.50 -0.21
C GLY A 62 -3.25 -14.74 1.11
N GLY A 63 -4.44 -15.35 1.03
CA GLY A 63 -5.24 -15.67 2.21
C GLY A 63 -6.52 -14.85 2.24
N ASP A 64 -7.19 -14.82 3.40
CA ASP A 64 -8.38 -13.99 3.55
C ASP A 64 -7.99 -12.53 3.81
N THR A 65 -8.99 -11.65 3.82
CA THR A 65 -8.75 -10.21 3.94
C THR A 65 -7.97 -9.84 5.20
N ARG A 66 -8.33 -10.44 6.32
CA ARG A 66 -7.65 -10.15 7.59
C ARG A 66 -6.20 -10.59 7.55
N THR A 67 -5.95 -11.78 7.05
CA THR A 67 -4.62 -12.34 6.95
C THR A 67 -3.76 -11.53 5.98
N LYS A 68 -4.35 -11.13 4.85
CA LYS A 68 -3.63 -10.30 3.87
C LYS A 68 -3.17 -8.99 4.48
N ARG A 69 -4.07 -8.34 5.20
CA ARG A 69 -3.73 -7.05 5.80
C ARG A 69 -2.62 -7.20 6.84
N LYS A 70 -2.70 -8.25 7.64
CA LYS A 70 -1.67 -8.52 8.63
C LYS A 70 -0.32 -8.78 7.97
N GLN A 71 -0.31 -9.59 6.92
CA GLN A 71 0.92 -9.87 6.19
C GLN A 71 1.53 -8.60 5.62
N LEU A 72 0.69 -7.73 5.04
CA LEU A 72 1.19 -6.48 4.47
C LEU A 72 1.84 -5.62 5.54
N LEU A 73 1.18 -5.46 6.68
CA LEU A 73 1.72 -4.64 7.76
C LEU A 73 3.02 -5.22 8.31
N GLU A 74 3.12 -6.53 8.38
CA GLU A 74 4.36 -7.18 8.82
C GLU A 74 5.49 -6.95 7.84
N LEU A 75 5.20 -7.02 6.55
CA LEU A 75 6.20 -6.73 5.53
C LEU A 75 6.72 -5.30 5.64
N LEU A 76 5.81 -4.36 5.84
CA LEU A 76 6.20 -2.96 5.95
C LEU A 76 7.05 -2.71 7.19
N SER A 77 6.72 -3.38 8.30
CA SER A 77 7.50 -3.24 9.53
C SER A 77 8.90 -3.84 9.39
N SER A 78 9.01 -4.96 8.70
CA SER A 78 10.30 -5.65 8.60
C SER A 78 11.26 -4.95 7.66
N ASN A 79 10.79 -3.94 6.92
CA ASN A 79 11.65 -3.19 6.01
C ASN A 79 12.08 -1.84 6.54
N ASN A 80 11.86 -1.59 7.78
CA ASN A 80 12.29 -0.32 8.40
C ASN A 80 13.70 -0.42 8.96
#